data_11ae4c348e07e951e65467483d085e20
#
_entry.id   11ae4c348e07e951e65467483d085e20
#
_cell.length_a   1.000
_cell.length_b   1.000
_cell.length_c   1.000
_cell.angle_alpha   90.00
_cell.angle_beta   90.00
_cell.angle_gamma   90.00
#
_symmetry.space_group_name_H-M   'P 1'
#
loop_
_entity.id
_entity.type
_entity.pdbx_description
1 polymer ?
#
loop_
_entity_poly.entity_id
_entity_poly.type
_entity_poly.pdbx_seq_one_letter_code
_entity_poly.pdbx_strand_id
1 'polypeptide(L)'
;METRRKMKLGTSDKIILGVGYILLALFVLAVFVPLVYVVLASFMDPNVLNNQGLSLNFKDWTLDAYRRVLENNMIWRGFANSFFYSAAFTVISVLVTLLAAYPMSKKEFVGRKFFNIIFVITMFFGGGMIPTFILINNLHMVNTVWAILLPGAFNVWNMILARTYFQSIPGELREASSGRGK
;
A
#
# COMPACT_ATOMS: atom_id res chain seq x y z
N MET A 1 -27.35 -25.11 -9.02
CA MET A 1 -26.14 -25.81 -9.50
C MET A 1 -25.91 -25.42 -10.95
N GLU A 2 -25.07 -24.43 -11.17
CA GLU A 2 -24.80 -23.89 -12.50
C GLU A 2 -23.69 -24.76 -13.15
N THR A 3 -24.06 -25.56 -14.12
CA THR A 3 -23.15 -26.43 -14.90
C THR A 3 -22.18 -25.51 -15.68
N ARG A 4 -20.97 -25.34 -15.20
CA ARG A 4 -19.85 -24.68 -15.93
C ARG A 4 -19.66 -25.43 -17.26
N ARG A 5 -20.20 -24.89 -18.33
CA ARG A 5 -19.99 -25.37 -19.70
C ARG A 5 -18.48 -25.28 -19.98
N LYS A 6 -17.78 -26.41 -20.00
CA LYS A 6 -16.37 -26.48 -20.42
C LYS A 6 -16.32 -26.07 -21.90
N MET A 7 -15.90 -24.82 -22.15
CA MET A 7 -15.64 -24.38 -23.53
C MET A 7 -14.48 -25.21 -24.09
N LYS A 8 -14.74 -25.89 -25.23
CA LYS A 8 -13.67 -26.59 -25.95
C LYS A 8 -12.78 -25.55 -26.60
N LEU A 9 -11.56 -25.41 -26.08
CA LEU A 9 -10.54 -24.50 -26.58
C LEU A 9 -10.14 -24.93 -28.01
N GLY A 10 -10.22 -24.03 -28.97
CA GLY A 10 -9.72 -24.23 -30.33
C GLY A 10 -8.18 -24.36 -30.32
N THR A 11 -7.62 -24.80 -31.44
CA THR A 11 -6.17 -24.99 -31.59
C THR A 11 -5.44 -23.63 -31.42
N SER A 12 -6.01 -22.56 -31.98
CA SER A 12 -5.48 -21.20 -31.83
C SER A 12 -5.46 -20.74 -30.35
N ASP A 13 -6.54 -21.05 -29.60
CA ASP A 13 -6.61 -20.68 -28.18
C ASP A 13 -5.55 -21.41 -27.35
N LYS A 14 -5.26 -22.67 -27.68
CA LYS A 14 -4.21 -23.46 -27.01
C LYS A 14 -2.82 -22.87 -27.26
N ILE A 15 -2.54 -22.42 -28.50
CA ILE A 15 -1.27 -21.79 -28.85
C ILE A 15 -1.11 -20.47 -28.11
N ILE A 16 -2.13 -19.62 -28.10
CA ILE A 16 -2.12 -18.33 -27.39
C ILE A 16 -1.89 -18.54 -25.89
N LEU A 17 -2.61 -19.49 -25.28
CA LEU A 17 -2.42 -19.84 -23.89
C LEU A 17 -1.02 -20.41 -23.63
N GLY A 18 -0.51 -21.27 -24.50
CA GLY A 18 0.83 -21.84 -24.38
C GLY A 18 1.92 -20.74 -24.39
N VAL A 19 1.85 -19.83 -25.35
CA VAL A 19 2.76 -18.67 -25.43
C VAL A 19 2.61 -17.81 -24.20
N GLY A 20 1.40 -17.54 -23.74
CA GLY A 20 1.13 -16.77 -22.53
C GLY A 20 1.76 -17.40 -21.28
N TYR A 21 1.63 -18.72 -21.10
CA TYR A 21 2.27 -19.42 -19.98
C TYR A 21 3.80 -19.39 -20.05
N ILE A 22 4.37 -19.53 -21.25
CA ILE A 22 5.83 -19.44 -21.41
C ILE A 22 6.33 -18.04 -21.04
N LEU A 23 5.69 -17.00 -21.54
CA LEU A 23 6.05 -15.61 -21.21
C LEU A 23 5.90 -15.33 -19.71
N LEU A 24 4.81 -15.83 -19.11
CA LEU A 24 4.57 -15.71 -17.67
C LEU A 24 5.64 -16.44 -16.86
N ALA A 25 6.00 -17.66 -17.26
CA ALA A 25 7.05 -18.43 -16.60
C ALA A 25 8.41 -17.73 -16.71
N LEU A 26 8.76 -17.21 -17.87
CA LEU A 26 10.00 -16.43 -18.06
C LEU A 26 10.01 -15.18 -17.17
N PHE A 27 8.90 -14.45 -17.10
CA PHE A 27 8.78 -13.29 -16.23
C PHE A 27 8.92 -13.66 -14.76
N VAL A 28 8.25 -14.73 -14.31
CA VAL A 28 8.37 -15.23 -12.92
C VAL A 28 9.80 -15.62 -12.61
N LEU A 29 10.48 -16.34 -13.51
CA LEU A 29 11.88 -16.72 -13.34
C LEU A 29 12.80 -15.49 -13.26
N ALA A 30 12.60 -14.50 -14.14
CA ALA A 30 13.39 -13.28 -14.15
C ALA A 30 13.28 -12.49 -12.84
N VAL A 31 12.10 -12.52 -12.17
CA VAL A 31 11.89 -11.89 -10.87
C VAL A 31 12.37 -12.78 -9.73
N PHE A 32 12.13 -14.08 -9.82
CA PHE A 32 12.39 -15.02 -8.73
C PHE A 32 13.86 -15.34 -8.53
N VAL A 33 14.64 -15.44 -9.63
CA VAL A 33 16.07 -15.76 -9.58
C VAL A 33 16.86 -14.75 -8.71
N PRO A 34 16.75 -13.41 -8.92
CA PRO A 34 17.47 -12.46 -8.06
C PRO A 34 16.99 -12.50 -6.60
N LEU A 35 15.73 -12.79 -6.34
CA LEU A 35 15.24 -12.94 -4.96
C LEU A 35 15.86 -14.15 -4.27
N VAL A 36 15.89 -15.29 -4.95
CA VAL A 36 16.55 -16.49 -4.44
C VAL A 36 18.04 -16.24 -4.21
N TYR A 37 18.70 -15.57 -5.15
CA TYR A 37 20.11 -15.18 -4.99
C TYR A 37 20.34 -14.38 -3.71
N VAL A 38 19.54 -13.33 -3.45
CA VAL A 38 19.67 -12.49 -2.24
C VAL A 38 19.45 -13.32 -0.97
N VAL A 39 18.44 -14.20 -0.98
CA VAL A 39 18.16 -15.08 0.18
C VAL A 39 19.33 -16.02 0.44
N LEU A 40 19.85 -16.69 -0.58
CA LEU A 40 21.00 -17.59 -0.43
C LEU A 40 22.26 -16.82 0.00
N ALA A 41 22.52 -15.66 -0.60
CA ALA A 41 23.66 -14.81 -0.25
C ALA A 41 23.60 -14.32 1.20
N SER A 42 22.41 -14.13 1.77
CA SER A 42 22.24 -13.68 3.16
C SER A 42 22.70 -14.70 4.21
N PHE A 43 22.79 -15.98 3.84
CA PHE A 43 23.31 -17.06 4.70
C PHE A 43 24.79 -17.36 4.48
N MET A 44 25.47 -16.65 3.60
CA MET A 44 26.88 -16.93 3.27
C MET A 44 27.85 -16.05 4.05
N ASP A 45 29.07 -16.55 4.24
CA ASP A 45 30.18 -15.73 4.72
C ASP A 45 30.48 -14.63 3.70
N PRO A 46 30.53 -13.34 4.12
CA PRO A 46 30.79 -12.23 3.20
C PRO A 46 32.11 -12.35 2.43
N ASN A 47 33.13 -12.96 3.02
CA ASN A 47 34.42 -13.13 2.35
C ASN A 47 34.34 -14.18 1.23
N VAL A 48 33.59 -15.25 1.45
CA VAL A 48 33.37 -16.28 0.42
C VAL A 48 32.51 -15.73 -0.70
N LEU A 49 31.43 -15.02 -0.35
CA LEU A 49 30.54 -14.41 -1.33
C LEU A 49 31.25 -13.40 -2.24
N ASN A 50 32.13 -12.57 -1.67
CA ASN A 50 32.88 -11.56 -2.45
C ASN A 50 33.96 -12.15 -3.33
N ASN A 51 34.62 -13.26 -2.92
CA ASN A 51 35.75 -13.82 -3.63
C ASN A 51 35.35 -14.93 -4.61
N GLN A 52 34.33 -15.71 -4.29
CA GLN A 52 33.95 -16.93 -5.02
C GLN A 52 32.53 -16.85 -5.61
N GLY A 53 31.75 -15.83 -5.22
CA GLY A 53 30.33 -15.75 -5.56
C GLY A 53 29.47 -16.70 -4.73
N LEU A 54 28.30 -17.09 -5.27
CA LEU A 54 27.35 -17.96 -4.58
C LEU A 54 27.91 -19.40 -4.48
N SER A 55 28.15 -19.86 -3.26
CA SER A 55 28.55 -21.25 -2.98
C SER A 55 27.33 -22.03 -2.45
N LEU A 56 27.10 -23.21 -3.01
CA LEU A 56 26.08 -24.13 -2.51
C LEU A 56 26.64 -25.06 -1.42
N ASN A 57 27.90 -24.84 -1.01
CA ASN A 57 28.51 -25.62 0.04
C ASN A 57 28.04 -25.15 1.42
N PHE A 58 27.36 -26.00 2.16
CA PHE A 58 26.83 -25.68 3.50
C PHE A 58 27.89 -25.32 4.54
N LYS A 59 29.19 -25.62 4.28
CA LYS A 59 30.30 -25.21 5.15
C LYS A 59 30.56 -23.70 5.13
N ASP A 60 30.16 -23.04 4.05
CA ASP A 60 30.35 -21.60 3.83
C ASP A 60 29.13 -20.78 4.35
N TRP A 61 28.16 -21.47 4.94
CA TRP A 61 26.94 -20.85 5.44
C TRP A 61 27.10 -20.42 6.89
N THR A 62 26.70 -19.18 7.17
CA THR A 62 26.79 -18.56 8.48
C THR A 62 25.59 -17.65 8.72
N LEU A 63 25.26 -17.43 9.98
CA LEU A 63 24.23 -16.47 10.41
C LEU A 63 24.84 -15.13 10.86
N ASP A 64 26.13 -14.91 10.62
CA ASP A 64 26.83 -13.71 11.12
C ASP A 64 26.26 -12.42 10.55
N ALA A 65 25.76 -12.42 9.31
CA ALA A 65 25.06 -11.29 8.73
C ALA A 65 23.82 -10.91 9.54
N TYR A 66 23.01 -11.90 9.90
CA TYR A 66 21.80 -11.70 10.71
C TYR A 66 22.15 -11.23 12.14
N ARG A 67 23.20 -11.82 12.75
CA ARG A 67 23.66 -11.40 14.06
C ARG A 67 24.09 -9.95 14.07
N ARG A 68 24.88 -9.49 13.08
CA ARG A 68 25.29 -8.09 12.95
C ARG A 68 24.10 -7.16 12.77
N VAL A 69 23.08 -7.58 12.02
CA VAL A 69 21.84 -6.83 11.86
C VAL A 69 21.10 -6.70 13.19
N LEU A 70 20.97 -7.79 13.93
CA LEU A 70 20.27 -7.81 15.23
C LEU A 70 21.02 -7.03 16.33
N GLU A 71 22.34 -6.98 16.28
CA GLU A 71 23.18 -6.19 17.20
C GLU A 71 23.18 -4.69 16.86
N ASN A 72 22.71 -4.30 15.66
CA ASN A 72 22.73 -2.91 15.21
C ASN A 72 21.52 -2.13 15.72
N ASN A 73 21.74 -1.29 16.74
CA ASN A 73 20.69 -0.44 17.31
C ASN A 73 20.02 0.51 16.31
N MET A 74 20.70 0.90 15.22
CA MET A 74 20.11 1.77 14.20
C MET A 74 18.98 1.06 13.46
N ILE A 75 19.11 -0.24 13.22
CA ILE A 75 18.09 -1.06 12.57
C ILE A 75 16.84 -1.14 13.45
N TRP A 76 17.00 -1.42 14.73
CA TRP A 76 15.88 -1.45 15.67
C TRP A 76 15.17 -0.11 15.80
N ARG A 77 15.94 1.00 15.85
CA ARG A 77 15.35 2.34 15.81
C ARG A 77 14.59 2.60 14.51
N GLY A 78 15.14 2.14 13.37
CA GLY A 78 14.46 2.22 12.07
C GLY A 78 13.14 1.47 12.05
N PHE A 79 13.12 0.23 12.57
CA PHE A 79 11.89 -0.56 12.69
C PHE A 79 10.87 0.09 13.63
N ALA A 80 11.30 0.55 14.80
CA ALA A 80 10.43 1.24 15.75
C ALA A 80 9.81 2.51 15.14
N ASN A 81 10.62 3.31 14.45
CA ASN A 81 10.14 4.49 13.74
C ASN A 81 9.15 4.13 12.63
N SER A 82 9.46 3.12 11.81
CA SER A 82 8.57 2.67 10.73
C SER A 82 7.23 2.20 11.29
N PHE A 83 7.25 1.43 12.36
CA PHE A 83 6.03 0.98 13.04
C PHE A 83 5.23 2.17 13.59
N PHE A 84 5.89 3.09 14.29
CA PHE A 84 5.25 4.29 14.85
C PHE A 84 4.62 5.15 13.76
N TYR A 85 5.38 5.47 12.71
CA TYR A 85 4.87 6.29 11.61
C TYR A 85 3.72 5.61 10.87
N SER A 86 3.83 4.31 10.60
CA SER A 86 2.75 3.57 9.92
C SER A 86 1.48 3.51 10.77
N ALA A 87 1.59 3.24 12.06
CA ALA A 87 0.46 3.19 12.96
C ALA A 87 -0.20 4.57 13.10
N ALA A 88 0.59 5.62 13.38
CA ALA A 88 0.10 6.98 13.53
C ALA A 88 -0.54 7.50 12.23
N PHE A 89 0.12 7.26 11.08
CA PHE A 89 -0.41 7.63 9.77
C PHE A 89 -1.76 6.93 9.49
N THR A 90 -1.84 5.63 9.76
CA THR A 90 -3.07 4.85 9.54
C THR A 90 -4.21 5.40 10.37
N VAL A 91 -4.00 5.65 11.66
CA VAL A 91 -5.03 6.21 12.55
C VAL A 91 -5.49 7.57 12.05
N ILE A 92 -4.58 8.49 11.75
CA ILE A 92 -4.91 9.82 11.24
C ILE A 92 -5.64 9.72 9.91
N SER A 93 -5.14 8.92 8.97
CA SER A 93 -5.73 8.75 7.63
C SER A 93 -7.14 8.18 7.70
N VAL A 94 -7.38 7.17 8.53
CA VAL A 94 -8.72 6.59 8.72
C VAL A 94 -9.67 7.62 9.33
N LEU A 95 -9.26 8.32 10.38
CA LEU A 95 -10.08 9.35 11.03
C LEU A 95 -10.47 10.47 10.05
N VAL A 96 -9.49 11.05 9.35
CA VAL A 96 -9.74 12.13 8.38
C VAL A 96 -10.62 11.63 7.22
N THR A 97 -10.38 10.41 6.73
CA THR A 97 -11.19 9.79 5.67
C THR A 97 -12.64 9.61 6.11
N LEU A 98 -12.88 9.08 7.31
CA LEU A 98 -14.24 8.87 7.82
C LEU A 98 -14.96 10.19 8.09
N LEU A 99 -14.26 11.17 8.68
CA LEU A 99 -14.81 12.51 8.94
C LEU A 99 -15.20 13.23 7.65
N ALA A 100 -14.45 13.03 6.57
CA ALA A 100 -14.80 13.59 5.25
C ALA A 100 -15.90 12.78 4.55
N ALA A 101 -15.83 11.45 4.58
CA ALA A 101 -16.73 10.57 3.84
C ALA A 101 -18.17 10.59 4.41
N TYR A 102 -18.32 10.68 5.73
CA TYR A 102 -19.64 10.65 6.37
C TYR A 102 -20.55 11.80 5.93
N PRO A 103 -20.19 13.11 6.06
CA PRO A 103 -21.04 14.18 5.56
C PRO A 103 -21.24 14.10 4.04
N MET A 104 -20.22 13.70 3.29
CA MET A 104 -20.30 13.53 1.85
C MET A 104 -21.24 12.39 1.42
N SER A 105 -21.57 11.46 2.30
CA SER A 105 -22.55 10.40 2.06
C SER A 105 -23.99 10.88 2.13
N LYS A 106 -24.24 12.00 2.83
CA LYS A 106 -25.59 12.55 3.04
C LYS A 106 -26.04 13.35 1.83
N LYS A 107 -27.28 13.14 1.39
CA LYS A 107 -27.86 13.90 0.26
C LYS A 107 -28.13 15.36 0.63
N GLU A 108 -28.44 15.61 1.89
CA GLU A 108 -28.80 16.90 2.46
C GLU A 108 -27.59 17.80 2.73
N PHE A 109 -26.37 17.28 2.59
CA PHE A 109 -25.16 18.07 2.86
C PHE A 109 -25.00 19.22 1.86
N VAL A 110 -25.15 20.44 2.36
CA VAL A 110 -24.96 21.67 1.59
C VAL A 110 -23.51 21.79 1.16
N GLY A 111 -23.27 22.02 -0.14
CA GLY A 111 -21.90 22.09 -0.69
C GLY A 111 -21.33 20.76 -1.20
N ARG A 112 -22.06 19.64 -1.08
CA ARG A 112 -21.62 18.31 -1.54
C ARG A 112 -21.08 18.32 -2.98
N LYS A 113 -21.74 19.03 -3.90
CA LYS A 113 -21.29 19.14 -5.30
C LYS A 113 -19.95 19.87 -5.39
N PHE A 114 -19.80 20.98 -4.68
CA PHE A 114 -18.59 21.78 -4.64
C PHE A 114 -17.40 20.99 -4.12
N PHE A 115 -17.53 20.35 -2.97
CA PHE A 115 -16.46 19.51 -2.41
C PHE A 115 -16.11 18.32 -3.30
N ASN A 116 -17.10 17.66 -3.93
CA ASN A 116 -16.83 16.60 -4.89
C ASN A 116 -15.96 17.08 -6.06
N ILE A 117 -16.25 18.24 -6.61
CA ILE A 117 -15.47 18.80 -7.73
C ILE A 117 -14.04 19.08 -7.27
N ILE A 118 -13.85 19.71 -6.12
CA ILE A 118 -12.51 19.97 -5.56
C ILE A 118 -11.75 18.66 -5.36
N PHE A 119 -12.36 17.66 -4.73
CA PHE A 119 -11.71 16.39 -4.49
C PHE A 119 -11.32 15.68 -5.80
N VAL A 120 -12.20 15.68 -6.80
CA VAL A 120 -11.89 15.09 -8.10
C VAL A 120 -10.75 15.86 -8.79
N ILE A 121 -10.76 17.21 -8.73
CA ILE A 121 -9.65 18.00 -9.29
C ILE A 121 -8.32 17.62 -8.61
N THR A 122 -8.29 17.50 -7.29
CA THR A 122 -7.06 17.13 -6.56
C THR A 122 -6.56 15.71 -6.85
N MET A 123 -7.41 14.82 -7.36
CA MET A 123 -6.96 13.50 -7.83
C MET A 123 -6.09 13.56 -9.08
N PHE A 124 -6.40 14.50 -9.98
CA PHE A 124 -5.73 14.61 -11.27
C PHE A 124 -4.64 15.70 -11.29
N PHE A 125 -4.75 16.68 -10.40
CA PHE A 125 -3.83 17.81 -10.32
C PHE A 125 -3.09 17.79 -8.98
N GLY A 126 -1.92 17.17 -8.94
CA GLY A 126 -1.01 17.26 -7.82
C GLY A 126 -0.07 18.46 -7.98
N GLY A 127 0.20 19.16 -6.88
CA GLY A 127 1.12 20.31 -6.88
C GLY A 127 2.57 19.93 -7.18
N GLY A 128 2.93 18.65 -7.05
CA GLY A 128 4.29 18.19 -7.17
C GLY A 128 5.12 18.39 -5.89
N MET A 129 6.38 17.97 -5.95
CA MET A 129 7.28 17.94 -4.78
C MET A 129 7.64 19.34 -4.29
N ILE A 130 7.94 20.29 -5.20
CA ILE A 130 8.39 21.63 -4.82
C ILE A 130 7.29 22.41 -4.09
N PRO A 131 6.07 22.56 -4.59
CA PRO A 131 4.98 23.20 -3.85
C PRO A 131 4.67 22.54 -2.51
N THR A 132 4.72 21.20 -2.45
CA THR A 132 4.52 20.47 -1.19
C THR A 132 5.59 20.80 -0.17
N PHE A 133 6.87 20.87 -0.59
CA PHE A 133 7.97 21.27 0.30
C PHE A 133 7.81 22.70 0.81
N ILE A 134 7.47 23.65 -0.08
CA ILE A 134 7.23 25.05 0.30
C ILE A 134 6.10 25.14 1.34
N LEU A 135 5.01 24.40 1.14
CA LEU A 135 3.90 24.38 2.09
C LEU A 135 4.34 23.85 3.46
N ILE A 136 5.05 22.72 3.49
CA ILE A 136 5.56 22.10 4.73
C ILE A 136 6.51 23.06 5.44
N ASN A 137 7.37 23.75 4.68
CA ASN A 137 8.31 24.72 5.23
C ASN A 137 7.59 25.94 5.85
N ASN A 138 6.60 26.50 5.15
CA ASN A 138 5.82 27.64 5.62
C ASN A 138 4.97 27.30 6.85
N LEU A 139 4.56 26.04 6.99
CA LEU A 139 3.86 25.54 8.17
C LEU A 139 4.81 25.15 9.33
N HIS A 140 6.12 25.40 9.19
CA HIS A 140 7.16 25.04 10.17
C HIS A 140 7.18 23.57 10.56
N MET A 141 6.80 22.67 9.63
CA MET A 141 6.75 21.23 9.88
C MET A 141 8.03 20.48 9.46
N VAL A 142 8.99 21.17 8.83
CA VAL A 142 10.27 20.56 8.43
C VAL A 142 10.97 19.97 9.64
N ASN A 143 11.54 18.78 9.52
CA ASN A 143 12.17 18.00 10.58
C ASN A 143 11.24 17.61 11.75
N THR A 144 9.93 17.62 11.53
CA THR A 144 8.95 17.13 12.49
C THR A 144 8.24 15.87 11.98
N VAL A 145 7.63 15.11 12.88
CA VAL A 145 6.81 13.95 12.56
C VAL A 145 5.64 14.32 11.64
N TRP A 146 5.11 15.53 11.78
CA TRP A 146 3.98 16.04 11.03
C TRP A 146 4.26 16.19 9.54
N ALA A 147 5.52 16.46 9.16
CA ALA A 147 5.92 16.52 7.75
C ALA A 147 5.71 15.18 7.01
N ILE A 148 5.73 14.08 7.74
CA ILE A 148 5.50 12.73 7.18
C ILE A 148 4.01 12.36 7.26
N LEU A 149 3.36 12.66 8.38
CA LEU A 149 2.01 12.16 8.68
C LEU A 149 0.90 12.94 7.95
N LEU A 150 1.02 14.28 7.82
CA LEU A 150 -0.09 15.10 7.34
C LEU A 150 -0.25 15.14 5.82
N PRO A 151 0.79 15.27 4.99
CA PRO A 151 0.63 15.46 3.55
C PRO A 151 -0.11 14.34 2.83
N GLY A 152 0.06 13.09 3.30
CA GLY A 152 -0.61 11.92 2.74
C GLY A 152 -1.85 11.44 3.51
N ALA A 153 -2.19 12.11 4.62
CA ALA A 153 -3.24 11.62 5.53
C ALA A 153 -4.63 11.56 4.89
N PHE A 154 -4.93 12.42 3.93
CA PHE A 154 -6.18 12.42 3.19
C PHE A 154 -5.98 11.89 1.77
N ASN A 155 -6.69 10.82 1.44
CA ASN A 155 -6.72 10.26 0.10
C ASN A 155 -8.16 10.26 -0.43
N VAL A 156 -8.37 10.94 -1.56
CA VAL A 156 -9.71 11.10 -2.16
C VAL A 156 -10.32 9.76 -2.58
N TRP A 157 -9.51 8.83 -3.09
CA TRP A 157 -9.98 7.50 -3.47
C TRP A 157 -10.54 6.74 -2.26
N ASN A 158 -9.81 6.74 -1.15
CA ASN A 158 -10.27 6.12 0.10
C ASN A 158 -11.56 6.77 0.62
N MET A 159 -11.66 8.11 0.50
CA MET A 159 -12.87 8.85 0.87
C MET A 159 -14.07 8.45 0.00
N ILE A 160 -13.89 8.29 -1.32
CA ILE A 160 -14.95 7.84 -2.22
C ILE A 160 -15.43 6.44 -1.87
N LEU A 161 -14.50 5.51 -1.56
CA LEU A 161 -14.83 4.15 -1.13
C LEU A 161 -15.62 4.16 0.18
N ALA A 162 -15.13 4.87 1.19
CA ALA A 162 -15.81 4.99 2.47
C ALA A 162 -17.20 5.64 2.34
N ARG A 163 -17.32 6.71 1.52
CA ARG A 163 -18.60 7.34 1.22
C ARG A 163 -19.58 6.37 0.57
N THR A 164 -19.13 5.58 -0.42
CA THR A 164 -19.97 4.60 -1.10
C THR A 164 -20.46 3.54 -0.12
N TYR A 165 -19.60 3.09 0.79
CA TYR A 165 -19.99 2.19 1.87
C TYR A 165 -21.07 2.82 2.79
N PHE A 166 -20.88 4.06 3.24
CA PHE A 166 -21.90 4.74 4.05
C PHE A 166 -23.24 4.93 3.32
N GLN A 167 -23.23 5.05 2.00
CA GLN A 167 -24.46 5.15 1.20
C GLN A 167 -25.18 3.81 1.04
N SER A 168 -24.49 2.68 1.15
CA SER A 168 -25.08 1.35 1.06
C SER A 168 -25.78 0.89 2.33
N ILE A 169 -25.58 1.59 3.46
CA ILE A 169 -26.22 1.27 4.73
C ILE A 169 -27.71 1.64 4.66
N PRO A 170 -28.65 0.67 4.90
CA PRO A 170 -30.08 0.94 4.91
C PRO A 170 -30.47 2.06 5.87
N GLY A 171 -31.41 2.91 5.44
CA GLY A 171 -31.87 4.05 6.22
C GLY A 171 -32.44 3.67 7.60
N GLU A 172 -33.10 2.52 7.67
CA GLU A 172 -33.71 1.98 8.89
C GLU A 172 -32.70 1.75 10.03
N LEU A 173 -31.52 1.22 9.72
CA LEU A 173 -30.45 1.03 10.71
C LEU A 173 -29.90 2.36 11.20
N ARG A 174 -29.94 3.37 10.36
CA ARG A 174 -29.45 4.71 10.65
C ARG A 174 -30.44 5.48 11.56
N GLU A 175 -31.75 5.32 11.33
CA GLU A 175 -32.81 5.91 12.15
C GLU A 175 -32.82 5.26 13.53
N ALA A 176 -32.67 3.95 13.63
CA ALA A 176 -32.57 3.22 14.89
C ALA A 176 -31.39 3.71 15.76
N SER A 177 -30.22 3.98 15.13
CA SER A 177 -29.03 4.47 15.83
C SER A 177 -29.13 5.93 16.29
N SER A 178 -29.97 6.74 15.63
CA SER A 178 -30.14 8.17 15.96
C SER A 178 -31.18 8.43 17.06
N GLY A 179 -31.78 7.39 17.64
CA GLY A 179 -32.79 7.51 18.70
C GLY A 179 -34.11 8.15 18.26
N ARG A 180 -34.33 8.32 16.95
CA ARG A 180 -35.59 8.84 16.37
C ARG A 180 -36.46 7.71 15.81
N GLY A 181 -36.53 6.60 16.51
CA GLY A 181 -37.57 5.61 16.28
C GLY A 181 -38.89 6.21 16.79
N LYS A 182 -39.82 6.50 15.86
CA LYS A 182 -41.23 6.72 16.21
C LYS A 182 -41.84 5.41 16.60
#